data_e37df67955d68ff0237554a2e95bbc2f
#
_entry.id   e37df67955d68ff0237554a2e95bbc2f
#
_cell.length_a   1.000
_cell.length_b   1.000
_cell.length_c   1.000
_cell.angle_alpha   90.00
_cell.angle_beta   90.00
_cell.angle_gamma   90.00
#
_symmetry.space_group_name_H-M   'P 1'
#
loop_
_entity.id
_entity.type
_entity.pdbx_description
1 polymer ?
#
loop_
_entity_poly.entity_id
_entity_poly.type
_entity_poly.pdbx_seq_one_letter_code
_entity_poly.pdbx_strand_id
1 'polypeptide(L)'
;MKEDYPFEEIEKNIQSYWDINQSFESSENSNNKKYYVLSMFPYPSGKLHMGHVRNYTIGDVISRFKLMNGFNVMQPMGWDAFGLPAENAAIQNNTAPAKWTYQNIEHMRDQLKELGLAVDWQREIATCSVEYYKWEQWLFLKLYKQDMIYKKTSTVNWDPVDQTVLANEQVVEGRGWRSGALIERKEIPQYFMRITKYADDLLDGLKDLNDWPEQVKTMQKNWIGRSEGCEIDFKLIHNADSSEDSLKNKTNSIKVYTTRPDTLMGATYLAIAPEHKLCQMIDDVNIQSFIKRLSNSVSEADIATAEKVGIFTGLFALHPISNKKIPIWIANYVLAGYGEGAIMAVPAHDERDFEFAKKYKLSVIQVIKNDPGLDELPHTGNGKLINSDEFNGLESSSAQKIITKKIESINQGKGKIQYRIRDWGISRQRYWGCPIPMVYCEKCGDVPADEKDLPIELPENIKIDAQGSPLKKLKDFTECNCPTCGGKAKRETDTLDTFFESSWYFARYASFNQSDAMLDKRAKYWLPVDYYVGGIEHAILHLLYARFFSRILYDMKLVDTAEPFKKLLTQGMVLKDGTKMSKSKGNTVDPNELIKKYGADTARLFIMFAAPAE
;
A
#
# COMPACT_ATOMS: atom_id res chain seq x y z
N MET A 1 13.08 -57.42 -5.34
CA MET A 1 12.90 -55.96 -5.34
C MET A 1 12.26 -55.61 -6.68
N LYS A 2 11.20 -54.83 -6.73
CA LYS A 2 10.70 -54.27 -8.00
C LYS A 2 11.84 -53.41 -8.60
N GLU A 3 12.15 -53.58 -9.85
CA GLU A 3 13.23 -52.84 -10.55
C GLU A 3 12.94 -51.34 -10.61
N ASP A 4 11.64 -50.96 -10.57
CA ASP A 4 11.20 -49.55 -10.59
C ASP A 4 10.68 -49.11 -9.24
N TYR A 5 10.98 -47.86 -8.87
CA TYR A 5 10.43 -47.19 -7.66
C TYR A 5 8.95 -46.84 -7.88
N PRO A 6 7.99 -47.55 -7.19
CA PRO A 6 6.57 -47.38 -7.43
C PRO A 6 6.04 -46.15 -6.68
N PHE A 7 6.46 -44.95 -7.07
CA PHE A 7 6.15 -43.69 -6.35
C PHE A 7 4.65 -43.45 -6.23
N GLU A 8 3.84 -43.73 -7.24
CA GLU A 8 2.38 -43.49 -7.20
C GLU A 8 1.71 -44.28 -6.07
N GLU A 9 2.07 -45.55 -5.90
CA GLU A 9 1.54 -46.42 -4.85
C GLU A 9 2.01 -45.95 -3.46
N ILE A 10 3.29 -45.60 -3.33
CA ILE A 10 3.90 -45.19 -2.06
C ILE A 10 3.32 -43.85 -1.61
N GLU A 11 3.33 -42.85 -2.49
CA GLU A 11 2.85 -41.49 -2.17
C GLU A 11 1.37 -41.52 -1.77
N LYS A 12 0.52 -42.24 -2.54
CA LYS A 12 -0.90 -42.38 -2.24
C LYS A 12 -1.15 -43.05 -0.88
N ASN A 13 -0.44 -44.13 -0.59
CA ASN A 13 -0.59 -44.85 0.69
C ASN A 13 -0.16 -43.98 1.86
N ILE A 14 0.94 -43.25 1.75
CA ILE A 14 1.44 -42.37 2.80
C ILE A 14 0.53 -41.16 3.01
N GLN A 15 0.05 -40.52 1.94
CA GLN A 15 -0.90 -39.42 2.05
C GLN A 15 -2.20 -39.86 2.74
N SER A 16 -2.73 -41.03 2.35
CA SER A 16 -3.89 -41.62 3.02
C SER A 16 -3.62 -41.93 4.52
N TYR A 17 -2.42 -42.40 4.85
CA TYR A 17 -2.02 -42.61 6.25
C TYR A 17 -2.00 -41.29 7.04
N TRP A 18 -1.45 -40.22 6.45
CA TRP A 18 -1.40 -38.87 7.09
C TRP A 18 -2.81 -38.32 7.34
N ASP A 19 -3.72 -38.46 6.38
CA ASP A 19 -5.10 -37.98 6.51
C ASP A 19 -5.84 -38.78 7.63
N ILE A 20 -5.75 -40.11 7.64
CA ILE A 20 -6.41 -40.95 8.62
C ILE A 20 -5.88 -40.67 10.05
N ASN A 21 -4.57 -40.50 10.19
CA ASN A 21 -3.93 -40.31 11.50
C ASN A 21 -3.79 -38.82 11.88
N GLN A 22 -4.29 -37.89 11.07
CA GLN A 22 -4.20 -36.45 11.33
C GLN A 22 -2.76 -36.02 11.66
N SER A 23 -1.80 -36.54 10.87
CA SER A 23 -0.37 -36.52 11.20
C SER A 23 0.23 -35.10 11.29
N PHE A 24 -0.43 -34.10 10.73
CA PHE A 24 0.05 -32.71 10.69
C PHE A 24 -0.85 -31.73 11.45
N GLU A 25 -1.83 -32.22 12.20
CA GLU A 25 -2.68 -31.36 13.02
C GLU A 25 -1.91 -30.82 14.22
N SER A 26 -2.05 -29.54 14.42
CA SER A 26 -1.44 -28.80 15.54
C SER A 26 -2.43 -28.63 16.70
N SER A 27 -1.93 -28.60 17.93
CA SER A 27 -2.77 -28.51 19.13
C SER A 27 -2.21 -27.52 20.15
N GLU A 28 -3.08 -26.67 20.71
CA GLU A 28 -2.74 -25.77 21.80
C GLU A 28 -2.52 -26.51 23.15
N ASN A 29 -2.93 -27.75 23.23
CA ASN A 29 -2.76 -28.60 24.44
C ASN A 29 -1.47 -29.45 24.39
N SER A 30 -0.62 -29.25 23.38
CA SER A 30 0.65 -29.98 23.27
C SER A 30 1.65 -29.53 24.33
N ASN A 31 2.38 -30.49 24.92
CA ASN A 31 3.53 -30.21 25.79
C ASN A 31 4.79 -29.79 25.02
N ASN A 32 4.78 -29.97 23.71
CA ASN A 32 5.90 -29.61 22.83
C ASN A 32 5.94 -28.09 22.58
N LYS A 33 7.14 -27.56 22.41
CA LYS A 33 7.32 -26.15 22.06
C LYS A 33 6.63 -25.84 20.73
N LYS A 34 5.78 -24.81 20.70
CA LYS A 34 5.11 -24.38 19.49
C LYS A 34 6.07 -23.86 18.43
N TYR A 35 5.74 -24.08 17.17
CA TYR A 35 6.41 -23.45 16.03
C TYR A 35 5.40 -23.18 14.91
N TYR A 36 5.26 -21.92 14.53
CA TYR A 36 4.31 -21.52 13.49
C TYR A 36 5.06 -21.21 12.20
N VAL A 37 4.89 -22.06 11.19
CA VAL A 37 5.40 -21.84 9.82
C VAL A 37 4.25 -21.39 8.94
N LEU A 38 4.43 -20.32 8.21
CA LEU A 38 3.42 -19.80 7.30
C LEU A 38 4.04 -19.42 5.95
N SER A 39 3.52 -20.00 4.89
CA SER A 39 3.75 -19.52 3.53
C SER A 39 2.61 -18.60 3.12
N MET A 40 2.91 -17.53 2.36
CA MET A 40 1.86 -16.67 1.81
C MET A 40 0.83 -17.49 1.05
N PHE A 41 -0.43 -17.34 1.44
CA PHE A 41 -1.53 -18.11 0.84
C PHE A 41 -1.79 -17.71 -0.62
N PRO A 42 -2.30 -18.65 -1.45
CA PRO A 42 -2.50 -18.39 -2.86
C PRO A 42 -3.81 -17.67 -3.12
N TYR A 43 -3.85 -16.96 -4.24
CA TYR A 43 -5.07 -16.53 -4.88
C TYR A 43 -5.66 -17.69 -5.72
N PRO A 44 -6.95 -18.08 -5.55
CA PRO A 44 -7.54 -19.19 -6.27
C PRO A 44 -7.90 -18.83 -7.71
N SER A 45 -6.88 -18.71 -8.57
CA SER A 45 -7.00 -18.27 -9.96
C SER A 45 -6.88 -19.38 -11.00
N GLY A 46 -7.23 -20.60 -10.65
CA GLY A 46 -7.16 -21.79 -11.49
C GLY A 46 -6.10 -22.79 -11.02
N LYS A 47 -5.21 -23.27 -11.91
CA LYS A 47 -4.21 -24.28 -11.55
C LYS A 47 -3.01 -23.70 -10.80
N LEU A 48 -2.36 -24.52 -9.99
CA LEU A 48 -1.04 -24.24 -9.45
C LEU A 48 0.00 -24.11 -10.58
N HIS A 49 1.11 -23.47 -10.29
CA HIS A 49 2.31 -23.43 -11.12
C HIS A 49 3.56 -23.61 -10.25
N MET A 50 4.71 -23.83 -10.87
CA MET A 50 5.95 -24.14 -10.14
C MET A 50 6.39 -23.06 -9.14
N GLY A 51 5.96 -21.80 -9.30
CA GLY A 51 6.16 -20.76 -8.27
C GLY A 51 5.43 -21.06 -6.97
N HIS A 52 4.21 -21.59 -7.03
CA HIS A 52 3.48 -22.08 -5.86
C HIS A 52 4.18 -23.27 -5.22
N VAL A 53 4.60 -24.25 -6.04
CA VAL A 53 5.33 -25.42 -5.56
C VAL A 53 6.57 -25.01 -4.77
N ARG A 54 7.35 -24.06 -5.29
CA ARG A 54 8.52 -23.52 -4.57
C ARG A 54 8.16 -22.92 -3.22
N ASN A 55 7.20 -22.02 -3.22
CA ASN A 55 6.79 -21.31 -2.01
C ASN A 55 6.38 -22.28 -0.90
N TYR A 56 5.54 -23.25 -1.23
CA TYR A 56 5.00 -24.20 -0.25
C TYR A 56 5.99 -25.29 0.12
N THR A 57 6.85 -25.72 -0.80
CA THR A 57 7.90 -26.70 -0.50
C THR A 57 8.92 -26.15 0.50
N ILE A 58 9.30 -24.87 0.40
CA ILE A 58 10.19 -24.25 1.38
C ILE A 58 9.57 -24.29 2.78
N GLY A 59 8.30 -23.87 2.92
CA GLY A 59 7.56 -23.96 4.17
C GLY A 59 7.46 -25.39 4.70
N ASP A 60 7.15 -26.35 3.81
CA ASP A 60 7.03 -27.77 4.14
C ASP A 60 8.34 -28.37 4.68
N VAL A 61 9.47 -28.05 4.07
CA VAL A 61 10.79 -28.51 4.56
C VAL A 61 11.06 -28.00 5.98
N ILE A 62 10.77 -26.73 6.24
CA ILE A 62 10.94 -26.14 7.57
C ILE A 62 10.01 -26.82 8.59
N SER A 63 8.75 -27.02 8.23
CA SER A 63 7.76 -27.67 9.07
C SER A 63 8.15 -29.10 9.44
N ARG A 64 8.52 -29.91 8.44
CA ARG A 64 8.97 -31.30 8.66
C ARG A 64 10.21 -31.36 9.52
N PHE A 65 11.20 -30.49 9.25
CA PHE A 65 12.39 -30.41 10.09
C PHE A 65 12.06 -30.10 11.56
N LYS A 66 11.12 -29.17 11.80
CA LYS A 66 10.68 -28.84 13.16
C LYS A 66 9.89 -29.98 13.82
N LEU A 67 8.99 -30.63 13.08
CA LEU A 67 8.25 -31.81 13.55
C LEU A 67 9.22 -32.93 13.97
N MET A 68 10.22 -33.24 13.13
CA MET A 68 11.24 -34.25 13.44
C MET A 68 12.10 -33.91 14.67
N ASN A 69 12.20 -32.61 15.01
CA ASN A 69 12.85 -32.14 16.23
C ASN A 69 11.90 -31.99 17.43
N GLY A 70 10.71 -32.56 17.36
CA GLY A 70 9.77 -32.62 18.47
C GLY A 70 8.99 -31.34 18.76
N PHE A 71 8.90 -30.42 17.81
CA PHE A 71 8.04 -29.24 17.97
C PHE A 71 6.58 -29.55 17.65
N ASN A 72 5.67 -28.82 18.28
CA ASN A 72 4.28 -28.72 17.88
C ASN A 72 4.19 -27.68 16.76
N VAL A 73 4.04 -28.13 15.51
CA VAL A 73 4.14 -27.25 14.34
C VAL A 73 2.77 -26.96 13.78
N MET A 74 2.45 -25.67 13.61
CA MET A 74 1.29 -25.22 12.85
C MET A 74 1.75 -24.72 11.47
N GLN A 75 1.32 -25.40 10.42
CA GLN A 75 1.45 -24.99 9.01
C GLN A 75 0.08 -25.01 8.37
N PRO A 76 -0.69 -23.93 8.44
CA PRO A 76 -2.02 -23.85 7.82
C PRO A 76 -1.96 -23.56 6.33
N MET A 77 -3.09 -23.74 5.66
CA MET A 77 -3.34 -23.33 4.27
C MET A 77 -4.67 -22.62 4.17
N GLY A 78 -4.83 -21.74 3.19
CA GLY A 78 -6.06 -21.03 2.91
C GLY A 78 -5.98 -20.24 1.60
N TRP A 79 -6.96 -19.37 1.40
CA TRP A 79 -7.20 -18.75 0.10
C TRP A 79 -7.42 -17.25 0.25
N ASP A 80 -6.59 -16.46 -0.43
CA ASP A 80 -6.84 -15.04 -0.68
C ASP A 80 -7.83 -14.95 -1.83
N ALA A 81 -9.13 -14.88 -1.53
CA ALA A 81 -10.15 -15.33 -2.45
C ALA A 81 -11.05 -14.22 -3.00
N PHE A 82 -10.90 -12.98 -2.56
CA PHE A 82 -11.57 -11.81 -3.12
C PHE A 82 -10.74 -11.12 -4.21
N GLY A 83 -11.34 -10.23 -4.96
CA GLY A 83 -10.67 -9.29 -5.85
C GLY A 83 -10.92 -9.48 -7.33
N LEU A 84 -10.34 -8.57 -8.09
CA LEU A 84 -10.51 -8.40 -9.52
C LEU A 84 -10.18 -9.64 -10.38
N PRO A 85 -9.15 -10.45 -10.08
CA PRO A 85 -8.86 -11.60 -10.93
C PRO A 85 -10.02 -12.59 -11.05
N ALA A 86 -10.80 -12.79 -9.96
CA ALA A 86 -11.98 -13.65 -10.01
C ALA A 86 -13.12 -13.01 -10.81
N GLU A 87 -13.37 -11.71 -10.65
CA GLU A 87 -14.37 -11.00 -11.45
C GLU A 87 -14.08 -11.10 -12.95
N ASN A 88 -12.83 -10.88 -13.33
CA ASN A 88 -12.41 -10.93 -14.73
C ASN A 88 -12.56 -12.33 -15.32
N ALA A 89 -12.13 -13.34 -14.58
CA ALA A 89 -12.28 -14.72 -15.00
C ALA A 89 -13.76 -15.11 -15.09
N ALA A 90 -14.57 -14.65 -14.16
CA ALA A 90 -16.03 -14.89 -14.18
C ALA A 90 -16.71 -14.26 -15.40
N ILE A 91 -16.35 -13.03 -15.75
CA ILE A 91 -16.82 -12.36 -16.97
C ILE A 91 -16.42 -13.16 -18.21
N GLN A 92 -15.14 -13.54 -18.33
CA GLN A 92 -14.62 -14.31 -19.47
C GLN A 92 -15.30 -15.68 -19.62
N ASN A 93 -15.64 -16.32 -18.50
CA ASN A 93 -16.26 -17.64 -18.49
C ASN A 93 -17.79 -17.61 -18.33
N ASN A 94 -18.42 -16.42 -18.38
CA ASN A 94 -19.86 -16.21 -18.21
C ASN A 94 -20.45 -16.92 -16.97
N THR A 95 -19.77 -16.82 -15.85
CA THR A 95 -20.15 -17.43 -14.56
C THR A 95 -20.18 -16.38 -13.43
N ALA A 96 -20.70 -16.74 -12.25
CA ALA A 96 -20.61 -15.88 -11.07
C ALA A 96 -19.21 -15.97 -10.43
N PRO A 97 -18.61 -14.85 -9.93
CA PRO A 97 -17.31 -14.86 -9.27
C PRO A 97 -17.21 -15.83 -8.10
N ALA A 98 -18.24 -15.92 -7.27
CA ALA A 98 -18.30 -16.88 -6.17
C ALA A 98 -18.11 -18.33 -6.65
N LYS A 99 -18.92 -18.73 -7.65
CA LYS A 99 -18.86 -20.08 -8.23
C LYS A 99 -17.46 -20.37 -8.81
N TRP A 100 -16.91 -19.43 -9.56
CA TRP A 100 -15.56 -19.55 -10.11
C TRP A 100 -14.51 -19.71 -9.00
N THR A 101 -14.59 -18.89 -7.97
CA THR A 101 -13.64 -18.89 -6.85
C THR A 101 -13.68 -20.21 -6.08
N TYR A 102 -14.87 -20.67 -5.68
CA TYR A 102 -15.01 -21.92 -4.92
C TYR A 102 -14.58 -23.15 -5.74
N GLN A 103 -14.87 -23.20 -7.02
CA GLN A 103 -14.37 -24.28 -7.90
C GLN A 103 -12.85 -24.29 -8.01
N ASN A 104 -12.21 -23.11 -8.07
CA ASN A 104 -10.76 -23.03 -8.09
C ASN A 104 -10.13 -23.38 -6.75
N ILE A 105 -10.75 -23.01 -5.63
CA ILE A 105 -10.33 -23.43 -4.29
C ILE A 105 -10.29 -24.96 -4.21
N GLU A 106 -11.38 -25.61 -4.60
CA GLU A 106 -11.48 -27.06 -4.60
C GLU A 106 -10.39 -27.72 -5.45
N HIS A 107 -10.25 -27.25 -6.69
CA HIS A 107 -9.25 -27.79 -7.62
C HIS A 107 -7.81 -27.58 -7.11
N MET A 108 -7.48 -26.37 -6.63
CA MET A 108 -6.12 -26.09 -6.13
C MET A 108 -5.84 -26.79 -4.81
N ARG A 109 -6.85 -27.03 -3.97
CA ARG A 109 -6.73 -27.85 -2.75
C ARG A 109 -6.32 -29.26 -3.08
N ASP A 110 -6.96 -29.87 -4.09
CA ASP A 110 -6.61 -31.21 -4.54
C ASP A 110 -5.17 -31.27 -5.04
N GLN A 111 -4.76 -30.30 -5.87
CA GLN A 111 -3.38 -30.21 -6.33
C GLN A 111 -2.35 -30.05 -5.20
N LEU A 112 -2.68 -29.26 -4.15
CA LEU A 112 -1.81 -29.09 -2.97
C LEU A 112 -1.73 -30.38 -2.15
N LYS A 113 -2.84 -31.13 -2.04
CA LYS A 113 -2.84 -32.44 -1.38
C LYS A 113 -2.00 -33.46 -2.14
N GLU A 114 -2.10 -33.50 -3.49
CA GLU A 114 -1.27 -34.36 -4.33
C GLU A 114 0.24 -34.07 -4.17
N LEU A 115 0.63 -32.83 -3.86
CA LEU A 115 2.02 -32.49 -3.52
C LEU A 115 2.49 -33.09 -2.21
N GLY A 116 1.61 -33.63 -1.36
CA GLY A 116 1.95 -34.27 -0.11
C GLY A 116 2.63 -33.36 0.91
N LEU A 117 2.16 -32.13 1.04
CA LEU A 117 2.68 -31.14 1.99
C LEU A 117 2.17 -31.41 3.42
N ALA A 118 2.98 -31.08 4.44
CA ALA A 118 2.66 -31.25 5.86
C ALA A 118 1.75 -30.11 6.35
N VAL A 119 0.54 -30.02 5.81
CA VAL A 119 -0.42 -28.94 6.08
C VAL A 119 -1.47 -29.37 7.11
N ASP A 120 -1.74 -28.50 8.08
CA ASP A 120 -2.87 -28.60 9.00
C ASP A 120 -4.15 -28.09 8.30
N TRP A 121 -4.81 -29.00 7.57
CA TRP A 121 -6.01 -28.69 6.78
C TRP A 121 -7.25 -28.37 7.63
N GLN A 122 -7.25 -28.67 8.93
CA GLN A 122 -8.35 -28.24 9.81
C GLN A 122 -8.44 -26.72 9.90
N ARG A 123 -7.32 -26.04 9.72
CA ARG A 123 -7.21 -24.58 9.82
C ARG A 123 -7.42 -23.87 8.49
N GLU A 124 -8.00 -24.55 7.51
CA GLU A 124 -8.29 -23.95 6.21
C GLU A 124 -9.27 -22.78 6.35
N ILE A 125 -8.94 -21.65 5.71
CA ILE A 125 -9.79 -20.46 5.64
C ILE A 125 -9.86 -19.94 4.19
N ALA A 126 -10.96 -19.27 3.85
CA ALA A 126 -11.08 -18.51 2.61
C ALA A 126 -11.54 -17.09 2.94
N THR A 127 -10.83 -16.07 2.44
CA THR A 127 -11.16 -14.68 2.78
C THR A 127 -12.53 -14.25 2.28
N CYS A 128 -13.04 -14.91 1.22
CA CYS A 128 -14.38 -14.65 0.69
C CYS A 128 -15.51 -15.33 1.48
N SER A 129 -15.21 -16.17 2.48
CA SER A 129 -16.27 -16.78 3.29
C SER A 129 -16.85 -15.78 4.30
N VAL A 130 -18.15 -15.93 4.57
CA VAL A 130 -18.89 -15.09 5.52
C VAL A 130 -18.25 -15.13 6.91
N GLU A 131 -17.78 -16.31 7.34
CA GLU A 131 -17.13 -16.55 8.64
C GLU A 131 -15.80 -15.78 8.76
N TYR A 132 -15.18 -15.44 7.62
CA TYR A 132 -13.97 -14.65 7.59
C TYR A 132 -14.28 -13.15 7.51
N TYR A 133 -14.96 -12.69 6.46
CA TYR A 133 -15.12 -11.25 6.21
C TYR A 133 -16.09 -10.55 7.18
N LYS A 134 -16.95 -11.28 7.90
CA LYS A 134 -17.72 -10.73 9.03
C LYS A 134 -16.83 -9.97 10.02
N TRP A 135 -15.64 -10.50 10.27
CA TRP A 135 -14.70 -9.92 11.24
C TRP A 135 -13.95 -8.72 10.69
N GLU A 136 -13.81 -8.62 9.39
CA GLU A 136 -13.31 -7.41 8.72
C GLU A 136 -14.30 -6.26 8.83
N GLN A 137 -15.56 -6.55 8.62
CA GLN A 137 -16.63 -5.59 8.82
C GLN A 137 -16.70 -5.13 10.29
N TRP A 138 -16.59 -6.04 11.22
CA TRP A 138 -16.54 -5.72 12.64
C TRP A 138 -15.33 -4.85 12.97
N LEU A 139 -14.14 -5.20 12.49
CA LEU A 139 -12.92 -4.41 12.69
C LEU A 139 -13.06 -3.02 12.07
N PHE A 140 -13.60 -2.92 10.85
CA PHE A 140 -13.88 -1.64 10.21
C PHE A 140 -14.74 -0.74 11.11
N LEU A 141 -15.84 -1.26 11.66
CA LEU A 141 -16.72 -0.49 12.54
C LEU A 141 -16.01 -0.01 13.81
N LYS A 142 -15.16 -0.86 14.43
CA LYS A 142 -14.36 -0.46 15.59
C LYS A 142 -13.38 0.66 15.25
N LEU A 143 -12.68 0.53 14.14
CA LEU A 143 -11.70 1.52 13.68
C LEU A 143 -12.34 2.83 13.21
N TYR A 144 -13.51 2.75 12.59
CA TYR A 144 -14.30 3.95 12.23
C TYR A 144 -14.73 4.75 13.46
N LYS A 145 -15.22 4.07 14.51
CA LYS A 145 -15.56 4.71 15.80
C LYS A 145 -14.37 5.36 16.51
N GLN A 146 -13.15 4.87 16.25
CA GLN A 146 -11.90 5.38 16.83
C GLN A 146 -11.21 6.43 15.93
N ASP A 147 -11.86 6.91 14.88
CA ASP A 147 -11.26 7.82 13.88
C ASP A 147 -9.95 7.29 13.27
N MET A 148 -9.81 5.96 13.21
CA MET A 148 -8.74 5.30 12.47
C MET A 148 -9.11 5.09 11.01
N ILE A 149 -10.40 4.98 10.71
CA ILE A 149 -10.95 5.00 9.37
C ILE A 149 -11.79 6.28 9.21
N TYR A 150 -11.62 6.96 8.10
CA TYR A 150 -12.36 8.19 7.77
C TYR A 150 -12.65 8.26 6.28
N LYS A 151 -13.68 9.03 5.91
CA LYS A 151 -14.06 9.27 4.52
C LYS A 151 -13.52 10.60 4.03
N LYS A 152 -12.98 10.61 2.83
CA LYS A 152 -12.47 11.82 2.16
C LYS A 152 -12.63 11.68 0.64
N THR A 153 -12.99 12.78 -0.02
CA THR A 153 -12.87 12.89 -1.47
C THR A 153 -11.39 13.04 -1.84
N SER A 154 -10.91 12.21 -2.75
CA SER A 154 -9.52 12.20 -3.20
C SER A 154 -9.46 12.04 -4.71
N THR A 155 -8.47 12.67 -5.32
CA THR A 155 -8.15 12.46 -6.74
C THR A 155 -7.51 11.08 -6.91
N VAL A 156 -8.08 10.27 -7.80
CA VAL A 156 -7.68 8.89 -8.05
C VAL A 156 -7.38 8.65 -9.52
N ASN A 157 -6.64 7.58 -9.80
CA ASN A 157 -6.47 7.07 -11.16
C ASN A 157 -7.71 6.24 -11.54
N TRP A 158 -8.56 6.79 -12.36
CA TRP A 158 -9.78 6.13 -12.81
C TRP A 158 -9.57 5.51 -14.19
N ASP A 159 -9.83 4.23 -14.31
CA ASP A 159 -9.90 3.55 -15.60
C ASP A 159 -11.34 3.63 -16.14
N PRO A 160 -11.58 4.35 -17.26
CA PRO A 160 -12.94 4.53 -17.76
C PRO A 160 -13.52 3.28 -18.43
N VAL A 161 -12.67 2.33 -18.85
CA VAL A 161 -13.10 1.05 -19.46
C VAL A 161 -13.41 0.03 -18.39
N ASP A 162 -12.51 -0.14 -17.42
CA ASP A 162 -12.70 -1.05 -16.30
C ASP A 162 -13.64 -0.47 -15.22
N GLN A 163 -13.98 0.83 -15.32
CA GLN A 163 -14.83 1.59 -14.38
C GLN A 163 -14.40 1.42 -12.91
N THR A 164 -13.12 1.57 -12.65
CA THR A 164 -12.54 1.33 -11.34
C THR A 164 -11.36 2.24 -11.06
N VAL A 165 -11.08 2.42 -9.77
CA VAL A 165 -9.85 3.04 -9.30
C VAL A 165 -8.69 2.07 -9.46
N LEU A 166 -7.58 2.55 -10.00
CA LEU A 166 -6.31 1.84 -10.08
C LEU A 166 -5.32 2.40 -9.08
N ALA A 167 -4.57 1.52 -8.44
CA ALA A 167 -3.38 1.91 -7.69
C ALA A 167 -2.31 2.47 -8.66
N ASN A 168 -1.36 3.25 -8.14
CA ASN A 168 -0.33 3.86 -8.99
C ASN A 168 0.49 2.81 -9.75
N GLU A 169 0.73 1.65 -9.14
CA GLU A 169 1.46 0.51 -9.72
C GLU A 169 0.72 -0.17 -10.88
N GLN A 170 -0.56 0.12 -11.02
CA GLN A 170 -1.42 -0.41 -12.09
C GLN A 170 -1.56 0.56 -13.27
N VAL A 171 -0.86 1.67 -13.24
CA VAL A 171 -0.81 2.65 -14.33
C VAL A 171 0.55 2.57 -15.01
N VAL A 172 0.55 2.22 -16.28
CA VAL A 172 1.76 2.12 -17.11
C VAL A 172 1.65 3.14 -18.24
N GLU A 173 2.60 4.06 -18.30
CA GLU A 173 2.63 5.13 -19.32
C GLU A 173 1.30 5.92 -19.42
N GLY A 174 0.68 6.21 -18.25
CA GLY A 174 -0.59 6.93 -18.19
C GLY A 174 -1.81 6.12 -18.61
N ARG A 175 -1.68 4.81 -18.78
CA ARG A 175 -2.73 3.88 -19.19
C ARG A 175 -2.98 2.80 -18.17
N GLY A 176 -4.19 2.33 -18.10
CA GLY A 176 -4.53 1.14 -17.33
C GLY A 176 -3.75 -0.07 -17.84
N TRP A 177 -3.01 -0.73 -16.98
CA TRP A 177 -2.13 -1.86 -17.29
C TRP A 177 -2.84 -3.04 -17.98
N ARG A 178 -4.16 -3.12 -17.82
CA ARG A 178 -4.99 -4.18 -18.36
C ARG A 178 -5.88 -3.72 -19.51
N SER A 179 -6.61 -2.63 -19.31
CA SER A 179 -7.53 -2.08 -20.31
C SER A 179 -6.80 -1.40 -21.48
N GLY A 180 -5.58 -0.89 -21.24
CA GLY A 180 -4.88 0.00 -22.16
C GLY A 180 -5.51 1.38 -22.30
N ALA A 181 -6.61 1.66 -21.59
CA ALA A 181 -7.29 2.95 -21.64
C ALA A 181 -6.45 4.05 -20.98
N LEU A 182 -6.55 5.28 -21.51
CA LEU A 182 -5.98 6.44 -20.84
C LEU A 182 -6.70 6.63 -19.50
N ILE A 183 -5.90 6.83 -18.45
CA ILE A 183 -6.41 7.04 -17.10
C ILE A 183 -6.95 8.46 -16.97
N GLU A 184 -8.12 8.57 -16.37
CA GLU A 184 -8.73 9.84 -15.99
C GLU A 184 -8.42 10.14 -14.52
N ARG A 185 -8.20 11.42 -14.21
CA ARG A 185 -8.15 11.88 -12.82
C ARG A 185 -9.56 12.22 -12.37
N LYS A 186 -10.10 11.46 -11.41
CA LYS A 186 -11.44 11.70 -10.84
C LYS A 186 -11.35 11.95 -9.36
N GLU A 187 -12.18 12.86 -8.87
CA GLU A 187 -12.41 13.02 -7.44
C GLU A 187 -13.52 12.06 -7.00
N ILE A 188 -13.16 11.11 -6.15
CA ILE A 188 -14.09 10.09 -5.65
C ILE A 188 -14.01 10.08 -4.12
N PRO A 189 -15.18 10.08 -3.42
CA PRO A 189 -15.21 9.88 -1.98
C PRO A 189 -14.79 8.43 -1.67
N GLN A 190 -13.81 8.27 -0.77
CA GLN A 190 -13.26 6.98 -0.37
C GLN A 190 -13.04 6.90 1.13
N TYR A 191 -13.02 5.69 1.67
CA TYR A 191 -12.56 5.44 3.02
C TYR A 191 -11.04 5.26 3.03
N PHE A 192 -10.42 5.89 4.02
CA PHE A 192 -8.97 5.84 4.27
C PHE A 192 -8.69 5.32 5.66
N MET A 193 -7.61 4.55 5.78
CA MET A 193 -7.09 4.06 7.05
C MET A 193 -5.81 4.79 7.42
N ARG A 194 -5.73 5.32 8.65
CA ARG A 194 -4.65 6.21 9.12
C ARG A 194 -3.37 5.45 9.46
N ILE A 195 -2.76 4.81 8.47
CA ILE A 195 -1.46 4.16 8.63
C ILE A 195 -0.37 5.15 9.04
N THR A 196 -0.53 6.43 8.67
CA THR A 196 0.42 7.50 9.04
C THR A 196 0.51 7.73 10.55
N LYS A 197 -0.52 7.41 11.32
CA LYS A 197 -0.48 7.46 12.80
C LYS A 197 0.53 6.48 13.40
N TYR A 198 0.85 5.41 12.69
CA TYR A 198 1.80 4.37 13.11
C TYR A 198 3.15 4.45 12.38
N ALA A 199 3.40 5.53 11.63
CA ALA A 199 4.60 5.64 10.81
C ALA A 199 5.90 5.52 11.62
N ASP A 200 6.00 6.18 12.77
CA ASP A 200 7.17 6.08 13.66
C ASP A 200 7.28 4.68 14.29
N ASP A 201 6.17 4.11 14.78
CA ASP A 201 6.17 2.77 15.36
C ASP A 201 6.56 1.70 14.33
N LEU A 202 6.11 1.86 13.07
CA LEU A 202 6.51 0.98 11.96
C LEU A 202 8.00 1.10 11.65
N LEU A 203 8.56 2.32 11.70
CA LEU A 203 9.99 2.56 11.50
C LEU A 203 10.83 2.01 12.65
N ASP A 204 10.44 2.31 13.87
CA ASP A 204 11.17 1.87 15.06
C ASP A 204 11.16 0.35 15.19
N GLY A 205 10.03 -0.30 14.91
CA GLY A 205 9.92 -1.75 14.91
C GLY A 205 10.82 -2.46 13.89
N LEU A 206 11.30 -1.77 12.83
CA LEU A 206 12.28 -2.37 11.91
C LEU A 206 13.61 -2.73 12.60
N LYS A 207 13.94 -2.09 13.70
CA LYS A 207 15.17 -2.34 14.47
C LYS A 207 15.13 -3.69 15.16
N ASP A 208 13.93 -4.19 15.48
CA ASP A 208 13.71 -5.44 16.20
C ASP A 208 13.57 -6.65 15.25
N LEU A 209 13.43 -6.40 13.94
CA LEU A 209 13.30 -7.42 12.91
C LEU A 209 14.66 -7.96 12.45
N ASN A 210 15.41 -8.58 13.37
CA ASN A 210 16.79 -9.04 13.14
C ASN A 210 16.87 -10.17 12.08
N ASP A 211 15.85 -11.02 11.99
CA ASP A 211 15.78 -12.14 11.06
C ASP A 211 15.00 -11.81 9.76
N TRP A 212 14.89 -10.52 9.43
CA TRP A 212 14.32 -10.05 8.17
C TRP A 212 15.43 -9.63 7.20
N PRO A 213 15.26 -9.85 5.87
CA PRO A 213 16.20 -9.36 4.87
C PRO A 213 16.37 -7.84 4.93
N GLU A 214 17.63 -7.37 4.93
CA GLU A 214 17.94 -5.94 4.98
C GLU A 214 17.31 -5.16 3.81
N GLN A 215 17.19 -5.81 2.64
CA GLN A 215 16.53 -5.21 1.49
C GLN A 215 15.07 -4.85 1.79
N VAL A 216 14.31 -5.74 2.43
CA VAL A 216 12.91 -5.50 2.81
C VAL A 216 12.81 -4.36 3.82
N LYS A 217 13.67 -4.36 4.83
CA LYS A 217 13.72 -3.27 5.83
C LYS A 217 14.02 -1.92 5.19
N THR A 218 14.97 -1.90 4.27
CA THR A 218 15.33 -0.69 3.50
C THR A 218 14.18 -0.22 2.62
N MET A 219 13.49 -1.13 1.93
CA MET A 219 12.32 -0.80 1.11
C MET A 219 11.21 -0.18 1.97
N GLN A 220 10.90 -0.76 3.12
CA GLN A 220 9.89 -0.20 4.04
C GLN A 220 10.30 1.15 4.61
N LYS A 221 11.55 1.29 5.06
CA LYS A 221 12.10 2.57 5.55
C LYS A 221 11.97 3.68 4.51
N ASN A 222 12.36 3.38 3.27
CA ASN A 222 12.27 4.36 2.17
C ASN A 222 10.83 4.68 1.78
N TRP A 223 9.93 3.68 1.86
CA TRP A 223 8.51 3.88 1.57
C TRP A 223 7.82 4.75 2.63
N ILE A 224 8.07 4.48 3.90
CA ILE A 224 7.57 5.31 5.01
C ILE A 224 8.17 6.71 4.90
N GLY A 225 9.47 6.82 4.59
CA GLY A 225 10.13 8.05 4.17
C GLY A 225 9.97 9.17 5.19
N ARG A 226 10.33 8.91 6.45
CA ARG A 226 10.37 9.92 7.50
C ARG A 226 11.40 10.98 7.19
N SER A 227 10.99 12.22 7.13
CA SER A 227 11.85 13.38 6.93
C SER A 227 11.62 14.45 8.00
N GLU A 228 12.71 14.98 8.53
CA GLU A 228 12.67 16.13 9.42
C GLU A 228 12.98 17.38 8.60
N GLY A 229 12.18 18.40 8.78
CA GLY A 229 12.34 19.64 8.02
C GLY A 229 11.66 20.81 8.71
N CYS A 230 11.46 21.85 7.95
CA CYS A 230 10.82 23.08 8.40
C CYS A 230 9.64 23.43 7.49
N GLU A 231 8.49 23.71 8.05
CA GLU A 231 7.38 24.36 7.39
C GLU A 231 7.59 25.86 7.50
N ILE A 232 7.58 26.59 6.39
CA ILE A 232 7.92 28.01 6.32
C ILE A 232 6.78 28.75 5.63
N ASP A 233 6.32 29.85 6.23
CA ASP A 233 5.28 30.71 5.70
C ASP A 233 5.89 31.89 4.93
N PHE A 234 5.62 31.98 3.64
CA PHE A 234 5.99 33.10 2.79
C PHE A 234 4.78 34.03 2.60
N LYS A 235 4.82 35.24 3.15
CA LYS A 235 3.73 36.20 3.04
C LYS A 235 3.55 36.69 1.61
N LEU A 236 2.31 36.66 1.09
CA LEU A 236 1.98 37.20 -0.22
C LEU A 236 2.05 38.73 -0.22
N ILE A 237 2.56 39.29 -1.29
CA ILE A 237 2.52 40.74 -1.54
C ILE A 237 1.27 41.02 -2.36
N HIS A 238 0.34 41.77 -1.77
CA HIS A 238 -0.84 42.27 -2.45
C HIS A 238 -0.50 43.63 -3.05
N ASN A 239 -0.69 43.82 -4.37
CA ASN A 239 -0.55 45.14 -4.98
C ASN A 239 -1.71 46.01 -4.50
N ALA A 240 -1.37 47.20 -3.98
CA ALA A 240 -2.36 48.15 -3.41
C ALA A 240 -3.34 48.72 -4.45
N ASP A 241 -3.02 48.59 -5.76
CA ASP A 241 -3.77 49.16 -6.87
C ASP A 241 -4.73 48.22 -7.59
N SER A 242 -4.81 46.94 -7.15
CA SER A 242 -5.78 46.01 -7.74
C SER A 242 -7.10 46.11 -7.01
N SER A 243 -8.17 46.49 -7.71
CA SER A 243 -9.56 46.56 -7.28
C SER A 243 -10.16 45.18 -6.92
N GLU A 244 -9.35 44.15 -6.79
CA GLU A 244 -9.75 42.77 -6.41
C GLU A 244 -9.67 42.57 -4.90
N ASP A 245 -10.67 43.06 -4.20
CA ASP A 245 -10.94 42.76 -2.79
C ASP A 245 -11.18 41.25 -2.50
N SER A 246 -11.28 40.44 -3.55
CA SER A 246 -11.50 38.99 -3.46
C SER A 246 -10.30 38.20 -2.96
N LEU A 247 -9.08 38.66 -3.20
CA LEU A 247 -7.84 38.01 -2.75
C LEU A 247 -7.48 38.32 -1.29
N LYS A 248 -7.88 39.51 -0.79
CA LYS A 248 -7.53 39.98 0.55
C LYS A 248 -8.11 39.13 1.69
N ASN A 249 -9.17 38.37 1.44
CA ASN A 249 -9.89 37.62 2.47
C ASN A 249 -9.63 36.10 2.51
N LYS A 250 -8.78 35.52 1.62
CA LYS A 250 -8.69 34.05 1.51
C LYS A 250 -7.31 33.42 1.68
N THR A 251 -6.20 34.09 1.35
CA THR A 251 -4.86 33.51 1.49
C THR A 251 -3.80 34.60 1.67
N ASN A 252 -3.22 34.73 2.85
CA ASN A 252 -2.20 35.74 3.15
C ASN A 252 -0.76 35.22 3.03
N SER A 253 -0.56 33.92 2.89
CA SER A 253 0.76 33.31 2.80
C SER A 253 0.74 32.00 2.00
N ILE A 254 1.89 31.60 1.51
CA ILE A 254 2.16 30.28 0.94
C ILE A 254 3.02 29.52 1.93
N LYS A 255 2.59 28.31 2.30
CA LYS A 255 3.35 27.39 3.14
C LYS A 255 4.20 26.47 2.27
N VAL A 256 5.47 26.39 2.58
CA VAL A 256 6.38 25.45 1.94
C VAL A 256 7.00 24.53 3.00
N TYR A 257 7.25 23.30 2.64
CA TYR A 257 8.02 22.37 3.46
C TYR A 257 9.37 22.11 2.82
N THR A 258 10.43 22.21 3.60
CA THR A 258 11.79 21.87 3.15
C THR A 258 12.52 21.03 4.16
N THR A 259 13.28 20.03 3.69
CA THR A 259 14.25 19.27 4.48
C THR A 259 15.61 19.99 4.55
N ARG A 260 15.77 21.08 3.78
CA ARG A 260 17.01 21.87 3.68
C ARG A 260 16.78 23.33 4.11
N PRO A 261 16.35 23.59 5.37
CA PRO A 261 16.22 24.98 5.84
C PRO A 261 17.56 25.75 5.82
N ASP A 262 18.70 25.05 5.83
CA ASP A 262 20.03 25.63 5.64
C ASP A 262 20.20 26.34 4.28
N THR A 263 19.41 26.00 3.27
CA THR A 263 19.46 26.67 1.96
C THR A 263 18.48 27.84 1.81
N LEU A 264 17.69 28.16 2.84
CA LEU A 264 16.62 29.17 2.79
C LEU A 264 17.09 30.51 2.23
N MET A 265 18.28 30.99 2.62
CA MET A 265 18.81 32.28 2.16
C MET A 265 19.14 32.31 0.65
N GLY A 266 19.22 31.13 0.02
CA GLY A 266 19.38 30.94 -1.43
C GLY A 266 18.07 30.81 -2.20
N ALA A 267 16.92 30.96 -1.54
CA ALA A 267 15.62 30.90 -2.20
C ALA A 267 15.40 32.13 -3.10
N THR A 268 15.25 31.89 -4.39
CA THR A 268 15.11 32.96 -5.41
C THR A 268 13.74 33.00 -6.05
N TYR A 269 12.95 31.96 -5.93
CA TYR A 269 11.54 31.92 -6.33
C TYR A 269 10.78 30.87 -5.53
N LEU A 270 9.44 30.98 -5.52
CA LEU A 270 8.56 29.89 -5.09
C LEU A 270 8.00 29.18 -6.33
N ALA A 271 7.90 27.87 -6.28
CA ALA A 271 7.18 27.12 -7.29
C ALA A 271 5.98 26.39 -6.66
N ILE A 272 4.83 26.46 -7.33
CA ILE A 272 3.58 25.83 -6.89
C ILE A 272 3.08 24.82 -7.93
N ALA A 273 2.41 23.77 -7.45
CA ALA A 273 1.76 22.80 -8.29
C ALA A 273 0.56 23.41 -9.06
N PRO A 274 0.21 22.90 -10.25
CA PRO A 274 -0.97 23.35 -10.98
C PRO A 274 -2.29 23.23 -10.17
N GLU A 275 -2.36 22.29 -9.25
CA GLU A 275 -3.51 22.03 -8.38
C GLU A 275 -3.54 22.91 -7.11
N HIS A 276 -2.52 23.72 -6.88
CA HIS A 276 -2.44 24.56 -5.70
C HIS A 276 -3.60 25.55 -5.63
N LYS A 277 -4.15 25.80 -4.44
CA LYS A 277 -5.32 26.66 -4.23
C LYS A 277 -5.16 28.08 -4.81
N LEU A 278 -3.95 28.61 -4.81
CA LEU A 278 -3.64 29.91 -5.40
C LEU A 278 -3.93 29.95 -6.90
N CYS A 279 -3.75 28.84 -7.61
CA CYS A 279 -4.02 28.74 -9.05
C CYS A 279 -5.48 28.96 -9.42
N GLN A 280 -6.41 28.60 -8.52
CA GLN A 280 -7.85 28.80 -8.70
C GLN A 280 -8.27 30.26 -8.54
N MET A 281 -7.40 31.10 -7.97
CA MET A 281 -7.67 32.52 -7.70
C MET A 281 -7.08 33.44 -8.77
N ILE A 282 -6.33 32.89 -9.71
CA ILE A 282 -5.68 33.66 -10.79
C ILE A 282 -6.58 33.62 -12.03
N ASP A 283 -7.16 34.76 -12.37
CA ASP A 283 -8.07 34.89 -13.52
C ASP A 283 -7.33 35.40 -14.78
N ASP A 284 -6.26 34.66 -15.16
CA ASP A 284 -5.50 34.93 -16.41
C ASP A 284 -5.67 33.76 -17.38
N VAL A 285 -6.15 34.03 -18.57
CA VAL A 285 -6.48 33.04 -19.61
C VAL A 285 -5.26 32.18 -19.99
N ASN A 286 -4.06 32.78 -20.07
CA ASN A 286 -2.84 32.06 -20.43
C ASN A 286 -2.43 31.10 -19.29
N ILE A 287 -2.54 31.58 -18.05
CA ILE A 287 -2.24 30.77 -16.85
C ILE A 287 -3.23 29.60 -16.74
N GLN A 288 -4.53 29.86 -16.91
CA GLN A 288 -5.55 28.80 -16.84
C GLN A 288 -5.38 27.76 -17.98
N SER A 289 -5.03 28.22 -19.17
CA SER A 289 -4.71 27.34 -20.32
C SER A 289 -3.47 26.49 -20.05
N PHE A 290 -2.44 27.07 -19.42
CA PHE A 290 -1.23 26.34 -19.01
C PHE A 290 -1.54 25.28 -17.96
N ILE A 291 -2.30 25.60 -16.91
CA ILE A 291 -2.74 24.69 -15.86
C ILE A 291 -3.50 23.51 -16.48
N LYS A 292 -4.49 23.78 -17.35
CA LYS A 292 -5.29 22.74 -18.02
C LYS A 292 -4.43 21.80 -18.86
N ARG A 293 -3.41 22.32 -19.53
CA ARG A 293 -2.46 21.51 -20.31
C ARG A 293 -1.63 20.57 -19.41
N LEU A 294 -1.17 21.05 -18.25
CA LEU A 294 -0.40 20.25 -17.31
C LEU A 294 -1.27 19.18 -16.61
N SER A 295 -2.52 19.51 -16.29
CA SER A 295 -3.44 18.56 -15.63
C SER A 295 -3.78 17.35 -16.50
N ASN A 296 -3.68 17.48 -17.83
CA ASN A 296 -3.96 16.42 -18.79
C ASN A 296 -2.72 15.58 -19.17
N SER A 297 -1.54 15.92 -18.67
CA SER A 297 -0.28 15.26 -19.04
C SER A 297 0.44 14.71 -17.81
N VAL A 298 0.76 13.40 -17.84
CA VAL A 298 1.92 12.78 -17.20
C VAL A 298 1.74 12.24 -15.78
N SER A 299 2.14 10.97 -15.60
CA SER A 299 2.28 10.31 -14.28
C SER A 299 3.41 10.97 -13.46
N GLU A 300 3.40 10.77 -12.12
CA GLU A 300 4.48 11.25 -11.23
C GLU A 300 5.86 10.73 -11.65
N ALA A 301 5.94 9.56 -12.27
CA ALA A 301 7.20 8.98 -12.77
C ALA A 301 7.75 9.74 -13.99
N ASP A 302 6.87 10.21 -14.86
CA ASP A 302 7.27 10.96 -16.05
C ASP A 302 7.70 12.40 -15.70
N ILE A 303 7.16 12.98 -14.61
CA ILE A 303 7.54 14.31 -14.10
C ILE A 303 9.03 14.35 -13.74
N ALA A 304 9.61 13.24 -13.26
CA ALA A 304 11.02 13.20 -12.89
C ALA A 304 11.96 13.38 -14.09
N THR A 305 11.59 12.85 -15.26
CA THR A 305 12.40 12.86 -16.49
C THR A 305 11.98 13.93 -17.50
N ALA A 306 10.77 14.51 -17.35
CA ALA A 306 10.27 15.53 -18.26
C ALA A 306 11.04 16.86 -18.15
N GLU A 307 11.11 17.58 -19.26
CA GLU A 307 11.61 18.95 -19.30
C GLU A 307 10.87 19.84 -18.29
N LYS A 308 11.60 20.62 -17.50
CA LYS A 308 11.02 21.50 -16.48
C LYS A 308 10.40 22.72 -17.15
N VAL A 309 9.08 22.87 -17.03
CA VAL A 309 8.32 23.99 -17.61
C VAL A 309 7.45 24.66 -16.57
N GLY A 310 7.24 25.95 -16.71
CA GLY A 310 6.40 26.73 -15.81
C GLY A 310 5.94 28.06 -16.42
N ILE A 311 5.07 28.73 -15.68
CA ILE A 311 4.58 30.09 -16.03
C ILE A 311 4.63 30.98 -14.79
N PHE A 312 5.04 32.23 -14.96
CA PHE A 312 5.04 33.23 -13.91
C PHE A 312 3.59 33.64 -13.57
N THR A 313 3.25 33.68 -12.29
CA THR A 313 1.87 34.00 -11.85
C THR A 313 1.56 35.49 -11.79
N GLY A 314 2.57 36.37 -11.98
CA GLY A 314 2.42 37.81 -11.70
C GLY A 314 2.48 38.16 -10.20
N LEU A 315 2.49 37.17 -9.32
CA LEU A 315 2.49 37.33 -7.87
C LEU A 315 3.88 37.21 -7.28
N PHE A 316 4.04 37.82 -6.11
CA PHE A 316 5.27 37.76 -5.31
C PHE A 316 5.00 37.43 -3.86
N ALA A 317 6.00 36.83 -3.22
CA ALA A 317 6.01 36.62 -1.78
C ALA A 317 7.23 37.28 -1.12
N LEU A 318 7.14 37.52 0.19
CA LEU A 318 8.26 38.01 1.00
C LEU A 318 9.05 36.85 1.56
N HIS A 319 10.36 36.89 1.37
CA HIS A 319 11.28 35.98 2.04
C HIS A 319 11.23 36.21 3.57
N PRO A 320 11.00 35.16 4.40
CA PRO A 320 10.65 35.33 5.80
C PRO A 320 11.75 35.96 6.68
N ILE A 321 13.00 35.87 6.28
CA ILE A 321 14.14 36.44 7.03
C ILE A 321 14.62 37.73 6.39
N SER A 322 14.94 37.71 5.09
CA SER A 322 15.55 38.88 4.40
C SER A 322 14.54 39.92 3.93
N ASN A 323 13.25 39.65 3.98
CA ASN A 323 12.15 40.46 3.46
C ASN A 323 12.30 40.82 1.94
N LYS A 324 13.14 40.13 1.20
CA LYS A 324 13.27 40.31 -0.24
C LYS A 324 12.02 39.76 -0.94
N LYS A 325 11.63 40.42 -2.01
CA LYS A 325 10.57 39.98 -2.94
C LYS A 325 11.05 38.82 -3.76
N ILE A 326 10.32 37.70 -3.76
CA ILE A 326 10.59 36.54 -4.63
C ILE A 326 9.36 36.21 -5.48
N PRO A 327 9.51 35.91 -6.78
CA PRO A 327 8.42 35.62 -7.69
C PRO A 327 7.82 34.24 -7.44
N ILE A 328 6.53 34.07 -7.75
CA ILE A 328 5.81 32.81 -7.64
C ILE A 328 5.55 32.25 -9.04
N TRP A 329 5.94 31.01 -9.26
CA TRP A 329 5.79 30.31 -10.54
C TRP A 329 4.89 29.07 -10.38
N ILE A 330 4.08 28.77 -11.37
CA ILE A 330 3.45 27.45 -11.50
C ILE A 330 4.42 26.57 -12.29
N ALA A 331 4.78 25.40 -11.76
CA ALA A 331 5.78 24.53 -12.38
C ALA A 331 5.33 23.06 -12.40
N ASN A 332 5.67 22.36 -13.49
CA ASN A 332 5.26 20.96 -13.70
C ASN A 332 5.96 19.95 -12.79
N TYR A 333 7.06 20.33 -12.14
CA TYR A 333 7.84 19.42 -11.29
C TYR A 333 7.50 19.52 -9.80
N VAL A 334 6.51 20.34 -9.42
CA VAL A 334 6.00 20.45 -8.06
C VAL A 334 4.81 19.52 -7.88
N LEU A 335 4.90 18.62 -6.90
CA LEU A 335 3.85 17.64 -6.61
C LEU A 335 2.82 18.21 -5.65
N ALA A 336 1.55 18.18 -6.02
CA ALA A 336 0.44 18.64 -5.16
C ALA A 336 0.31 17.86 -3.84
N GLY A 337 0.73 16.61 -3.84
CA GLY A 337 0.61 15.73 -2.69
C GLY A 337 1.81 15.74 -1.73
N TYR A 338 2.83 16.56 -1.97
CA TYR A 338 3.97 16.72 -1.06
C TYR A 338 3.97 18.12 -0.46
N GLY A 339 4.03 18.21 0.86
CA GLY A 339 3.84 19.49 1.55
C GLY A 339 2.42 20.05 1.31
N GLU A 340 2.35 21.33 1.00
CA GLU A 340 1.11 22.04 0.62
C GLU A 340 1.02 22.26 -0.90
N GLY A 341 1.81 21.51 -1.71
CA GLY A 341 1.89 21.70 -3.15
C GLY A 341 2.68 22.94 -3.55
N ALA A 342 3.61 23.38 -2.70
CA ALA A 342 4.50 24.50 -2.92
C ALA A 342 5.91 24.21 -2.41
N ILE A 343 6.93 24.72 -3.10
CA ILE A 343 8.33 24.60 -2.71
C ILE A 343 9.02 25.97 -2.73
N MET A 344 10.00 26.17 -1.87
CA MET A 344 11.01 27.19 -2.06
C MET A 344 12.07 26.66 -3.02
N ALA A 345 12.34 27.37 -4.08
CA ALA A 345 13.32 26.95 -5.05
C ALA A 345 14.69 27.55 -4.72
N VAL A 346 15.69 26.68 -4.71
CA VAL A 346 17.08 27.00 -4.36
C VAL A 346 18.04 26.58 -5.47
N PRO A 347 18.11 27.28 -6.58
CA PRO A 347 18.77 26.83 -7.80
C PRO A 347 20.24 26.45 -7.64
N ALA A 348 20.96 27.04 -6.69
CA ALA A 348 22.34 26.67 -6.44
C ALA A 348 22.51 25.33 -5.73
N HIS A 349 21.41 24.72 -5.21
CA HIS A 349 21.44 23.56 -4.32
C HIS A 349 20.43 22.46 -4.66
N ASP A 350 19.67 22.58 -5.76
CA ASP A 350 18.77 21.57 -6.30
C ASP A 350 18.86 21.55 -7.83
N GLU A 351 19.04 20.37 -8.42
CA GLU A 351 19.22 20.20 -9.87
C GLU A 351 17.99 20.65 -10.67
N ARG A 352 16.79 20.34 -10.19
CA ARG A 352 15.53 20.70 -10.86
C ARG A 352 15.33 22.21 -10.86
N ASP A 353 15.62 22.85 -9.71
CA ASP A 353 15.51 24.29 -9.56
C ASP A 353 16.56 25.01 -10.42
N PHE A 354 17.77 24.43 -10.55
CA PHE A 354 18.84 24.97 -11.38
C PHE A 354 18.48 24.94 -12.87
N GLU A 355 17.99 23.80 -13.37
CA GLU A 355 17.52 23.65 -14.75
C GLU A 355 16.42 24.68 -15.07
N PHE A 356 15.45 24.80 -14.17
CA PHE A 356 14.35 25.73 -14.30
C PHE A 356 14.83 27.20 -14.29
N ALA A 357 15.67 27.56 -13.31
CA ALA A 357 16.21 28.90 -13.19
C ALA A 357 17.05 29.29 -14.42
N LYS A 358 17.84 28.36 -14.96
CA LYS A 358 18.61 28.60 -16.20
C LYS A 358 17.70 28.86 -17.39
N LYS A 359 16.63 28.06 -17.55
CA LYS A 359 15.67 28.21 -18.65
C LYS A 359 14.92 29.54 -18.60
N TYR A 360 14.49 29.96 -17.43
CA TYR A 360 13.69 31.18 -17.24
C TYR A 360 14.51 32.38 -16.79
N LYS A 361 15.85 32.26 -16.81
CA LYS A 361 16.81 33.32 -16.44
C LYS A 361 16.56 33.91 -15.06
N LEU A 362 16.25 33.06 -14.09
CA LEU A 362 16.06 33.43 -12.71
C LEU A 362 17.40 33.49 -11.96
N SER A 363 17.45 34.22 -10.86
CA SER A 363 18.66 34.37 -10.05
C SER A 363 19.09 33.03 -9.44
N VAL A 364 20.40 32.82 -9.38
CA VAL A 364 21.04 31.66 -8.71
C VAL A 364 21.95 32.21 -7.62
N ILE A 365 21.67 31.89 -6.36
CA ILE A 365 22.44 32.39 -5.19
C ILE A 365 23.00 31.18 -4.46
N GLN A 366 24.33 31.04 -4.49
CA GLN A 366 25.01 29.99 -3.72
C GLN A 366 25.08 30.38 -2.24
N VAL A 367 24.59 29.50 -1.37
CA VAL A 367 24.59 29.70 0.09
C VAL A 367 25.28 28.60 0.87
N ILE A 368 25.75 27.56 0.20
CA ILE A 368 26.62 26.52 0.78
C ILE A 368 27.89 26.48 -0.06
N LYS A 369 29.04 26.61 0.60
CA LYS A 369 30.34 26.57 -0.05
C LYS A 369 30.73 25.12 -0.34
N ASN A 370 31.20 24.88 -1.56
CA ASN A 370 31.77 23.61 -1.98
C ASN A 370 33.17 23.39 -1.34
N ASP A 371 33.63 22.16 -1.35
CA ASP A 371 35.03 21.88 -1.10
C ASP A 371 35.93 22.54 -2.15
N PRO A 372 37.16 22.96 -1.77
CA PRO A 372 38.05 23.60 -2.73
C PRO A 372 38.32 22.71 -3.95
N GLY A 373 37.99 23.23 -5.13
CA GLY A 373 38.15 22.53 -6.42
C GLY A 373 36.89 21.95 -7.06
N LEU A 374 35.72 22.09 -6.43
CA LEU A 374 34.40 21.72 -6.99
C LEU A 374 33.54 22.99 -7.11
N ASP A 375 33.79 23.80 -8.12
CA ASP A 375 33.07 25.08 -8.33
C ASP A 375 31.81 24.95 -9.20
N GLU A 376 31.39 23.72 -9.55
CA GLU A 376 30.21 23.50 -10.38
C GLU A 376 28.90 23.59 -9.59
N LEU A 377 27.95 24.35 -10.13
CA LEU A 377 26.58 24.42 -9.64
C LEU A 377 25.68 23.49 -10.48
N PRO A 378 24.66 22.86 -9.86
CA PRO A 378 24.23 23.02 -8.46
C PRO A 378 25.06 22.16 -7.49
N HIS A 379 25.31 22.69 -6.30
CA HIS A 379 25.92 21.92 -5.20
C HIS A 379 24.83 21.38 -4.26
N THR A 380 24.54 20.11 -4.34
CA THR A 380 23.47 19.45 -3.57
C THR A 380 23.95 18.92 -2.19
N GLY A 381 25.25 18.93 -1.94
CA GLY A 381 25.88 18.43 -0.72
C GLY A 381 25.71 19.34 0.51
N ASN A 382 26.25 18.89 1.63
CA ASN A 382 26.40 19.69 2.83
C ASN A 382 27.72 20.49 2.78
N GLY A 383 27.83 21.54 3.58
CA GLY A 383 29.02 22.37 3.67
C GLY A 383 28.81 23.53 4.62
N LYS A 384 29.69 24.55 4.54
CA LYS A 384 29.59 25.77 5.33
C LYS A 384 28.74 26.82 4.63
N LEU A 385 27.88 27.48 5.38
CA LEU A 385 27.02 28.55 4.84
C LEU A 385 27.84 29.79 4.49
N ILE A 386 27.51 30.36 3.32
CA ILE A 386 27.98 31.66 2.80
C ILE A 386 26.76 32.45 2.31
N ASN A 387 26.88 33.74 2.07
CA ASN A 387 25.78 34.61 1.58
C ASN A 387 24.46 34.46 2.37
N SER A 388 24.57 34.13 3.66
CA SER A 388 23.45 33.77 4.54
C SER A 388 23.37 34.64 5.80
N ASP A 389 23.85 35.88 5.71
CA ASP A 389 23.83 36.90 6.77
C ASP A 389 24.37 36.35 8.10
N GLU A 390 23.59 36.37 9.18
CA GLU A 390 23.95 35.89 10.52
C GLU A 390 24.28 34.40 10.59
N PHE A 391 23.96 33.61 9.55
CA PHE A 391 24.20 32.16 9.50
C PHE A 391 25.50 31.79 8.78
N ASN A 392 26.27 32.77 8.27
CA ASN A 392 27.52 32.53 7.59
C ASN A 392 28.50 31.74 8.47
N GLY A 393 29.19 30.77 7.86
CA GLY A 393 30.20 29.95 8.53
C GLY A 393 29.64 28.75 9.32
N LEU A 394 28.33 28.64 9.51
CA LEU A 394 27.72 27.47 10.13
C LEU A 394 27.80 26.26 9.19
N GLU A 395 28.01 25.08 9.77
CA GLU A 395 27.85 23.80 9.07
C GLU A 395 26.37 23.54 8.78
N SER A 396 26.02 22.93 7.63
CA SER A 396 24.66 22.66 7.19
C SER A 396 23.78 22.02 8.29
N SER A 397 24.29 21.02 9.00
CA SER A 397 23.53 20.32 10.05
C SER A 397 23.19 21.20 11.26
N SER A 398 24.08 22.14 11.60
CA SER A 398 23.85 23.13 12.65
C SER A 398 22.92 24.24 12.18
N ALA A 399 23.13 24.71 10.95
CA ALA A 399 22.32 25.74 10.32
C ALA A 399 20.85 25.33 10.19
N GLN A 400 20.56 24.07 9.84
CA GLN A 400 19.19 23.54 9.78
C GLN A 400 18.44 23.76 11.09
N LYS A 401 19.05 23.45 12.22
CA LYS A 401 18.45 23.61 13.55
C LYS A 401 18.29 25.09 13.94
N ILE A 402 19.31 25.91 13.66
CA ILE A 402 19.34 27.32 14.04
C ILE A 402 18.32 28.11 13.20
N ILE A 403 18.28 27.89 11.88
CA ILE A 403 17.33 28.55 10.98
C ILE A 403 15.89 28.13 11.30
N THR A 404 15.65 26.86 11.60
CA THR A 404 14.32 26.40 12.03
C THR A 404 13.87 27.15 13.29
N LYS A 405 14.74 27.24 14.32
CA LYS A 405 14.42 28.02 15.54
C LYS A 405 14.21 29.51 15.26
N LYS A 406 14.96 30.08 14.32
CA LYS A 406 14.77 31.48 13.91
C LYS A 406 13.38 31.66 13.29
N ILE A 407 12.98 30.80 12.35
CA ILE A 407 11.65 30.80 11.72
C ILE A 407 10.53 30.68 12.76
N GLU A 408 10.70 29.79 13.75
CA GLU A 408 9.76 29.66 14.88
C GLU A 408 9.67 30.96 15.70
N SER A 409 10.82 31.56 16.04
CA SER A 409 10.88 32.75 16.87
C SER A 409 10.22 33.99 16.24
N ILE A 410 10.17 34.05 14.92
CA ILE A 410 9.51 35.13 14.17
C ILE A 410 8.08 34.77 13.73
N ASN A 411 7.53 33.65 14.17
CA ASN A 411 6.21 33.13 13.83
C ASN A 411 5.98 33.01 12.30
N GLN A 412 7.01 32.60 11.57
CA GLN A 412 6.93 32.37 10.12
C GLN A 412 7.07 30.88 9.75
N GLY A 413 6.75 29.98 10.70
CA GLY A 413 6.77 28.54 10.48
C GLY A 413 7.22 27.76 11.71
N LYS A 414 7.51 26.47 11.51
CA LYS A 414 7.91 25.55 12.60
C LYS A 414 8.65 24.33 12.06
N GLY A 415 9.44 23.70 12.92
CA GLY A 415 9.96 22.37 12.67
C GLY A 415 8.81 21.37 12.48
N LYS A 416 8.93 20.48 11.49
CA LYS A 416 7.87 19.53 11.14
C LYS A 416 8.48 18.22 10.65
N ILE A 417 7.96 17.13 11.18
CA ILE A 417 8.22 15.81 10.63
C ILE A 417 7.16 15.51 9.58
N GLN A 418 7.60 15.05 8.43
CA GLN A 418 6.72 14.57 7.37
C GLN A 418 7.07 13.13 6.98
N TYR A 419 6.07 12.42 6.48
CA TYR A 419 6.21 11.07 5.97
C TYR A 419 5.83 11.06 4.49
N ARG A 420 6.56 10.25 3.71
CA ARG A 420 6.22 9.98 2.32
C ARG A 420 4.98 9.09 2.21
N ILE A 421 4.85 8.13 3.13
CA ILE A 421 3.67 7.27 3.24
C ILE A 421 2.43 8.14 3.45
N ARG A 422 1.34 7.75 2.81
CA ARG A 422 0.02 8.38 2.94
C ARG A 422 -0.96 7.39 3.54
N ASP A 423 -2.07 7.91 4.09
CA ASP A 423 -3.14 7.07 4.56
C ASP A 423 -3.64 6.14 3.46
N TRP A 424 -3.92 4.92 3.83
CA TRP A 424 -4.27 3.85 2.92
C TRP A 424 -5.73 3.95 2.49
N GLY A 425 -5.98 4.14 1.19
CA GLY A 425 -7.32 4.13 0.60
C GLY A 425 -7.84 2.70 0.49
N ILE A 426 -8.86 2.37 1.28
CA ILE A 426 -9.38 1.01 1.42
C ILE A 426 -10.67 0.73 0.64
N SER A 427 -11.26 1.72 -0.05
CA SER A 427 -12.46 1.52 -0.88
C SER A 427 -12.11 1.05 -2.28
N ARG A 428 -12.87 0.09 -2.78
CA ARG A 428 -12.81 -0.37 -4.18
C ARG A 428 -14.19 -0.42 -4.80
N GLN A 429 -14.34 0.12 -6.01
CA GLN A 429 -15.58 0.12 -6.79
C GLN A 429 -15.73 -1.22 -7.50
N ARG A 430 -15.79 -2.30 -6.71
CA ARG A 430 -15.83 -3.69 -7.16
C ARG A 430 -16.95 -4.45 -6.48
N TYR A 431 -17.32 -5.55 -7.10
CA TYR A 431 -18.33 -6.45 -6.54
C TYR A 431 -17.70 -7.52 -5.65
N TRP A 432 -16.68 -8.25 -6.16
CA TRP A 432 -16.11 -9.40 -5.47
C TRP A 432 -15.07 -8.92 -4.43
N GLY A 433 -15.56 -8.60 -3.24
CA GLY A 433 -14.82 -8.09 -2.11
C GLY A 433 -15.70 -7.98 -0.87
N CYS A 434 -15.09 -7.77 0.30
CA CYS A 434 -15.81 -7.58 1.55
C CYS A 434 -16.63 -6.28 1.51
N PRO A 435 -17.98 -6.33 1.68
CA PRO A 435 -18.80 -5.12 1.68
C PRO A 435 -18.45 -4.19 2.83
N ILE A 436 -18.30 -2.90 2.54
CA ILE A 436 -18.04 -1.87 3.56
C ILE A 436 -19.33 -1.65 4.37
N PRO A 437 -19.30 -1.81 5.72
CA PRO A 437 -20.48 -1.78 6.58
C PRO A 437 -20.95 -0.35 6.90
N MET A 438 -21.28 0.43 5.86
CA MET A 438 -21.74 1.82 6.00
C MET A 438 -23.09 2.01 5.30
N VAL A 439 -23.87 2.97 5.79
CA VAL A 439 -25.21 3.33 5.32
C VAL A 439 -25.30 4.83 5.11
N TYR A 440 -25.90 5.25 4.01
CA TYR A 440 -26.16 6.66 3.67
C TYR A 440 -27.63 6.99 3.90
N CYS A 441 -27.86 7.87 4.86
CA CYS A 441 -29.19 8.37 5.22
C CYS A 441 -29.31 9.86 4.88
N GLU A 442 -30.35 10.27 4.20
CA GLU A 442 -30.57 11.68 3.86
C GLU A 442 -30.67 12.58 5.11
N LYS A 443 -31.18 12.03 6.23
CA LYS A 443 -31.34 12.76 7.48
C LYS A 443 -30.08 12.71 8.36
N CYS A 444 -29.39 11.56 8.42
CA CYS A 444 -28.30 11.33 9.39
C CYS A 444 -26.90 11.37 8.75
N GLY A 445 -26.80 11.45 7.41
CA GLY A 445 -25.52 11.38 6.69
C GLY A 445 -24.98 9.95 6.63
N ASP A 446 -23.65 9.86 6.71
CA ASP A 446 -22.93 8.58 6.73
C ASP A 446 -23.03 7.93 8.11
N VAL A 447 -23.64 6.75 8.18
CA VAL A 447 -23.92 6.02 9.42
C VAL A 447 -23.29 4.64 9.35
N PRO A 448 -22.50 4.21 10.35
CA PRO A 448 -22.02 2.84 10.43
C PRO A 448 -23.19 1.87 10.68
N ALA A 449 -23.13 0.69 10.10
CA ALA A 449 -24.08 -0.39 10.40
C ALA A 449 -24.01 -0.79 11.88
N ASP A 450 -25.08 -1.37 12.42
CA ASP A 450 -25.05 -1.95 13.76
C ASP A 450 -24.24 -3.27 13.76
N GLU A 451 -23.44 -3.47 14.79
CA GLU A 451 -22.64 -4.71 14.93
C GLU A 451 -23.50 -5.98 14.97
N LYS A 452 -24.72 -5.88 15.50
CA LYS A 452 -25.68 -7.00 15.56
C LYS A 452 -26.21 -7.42 14.17
N ASP A 453 -26.13 -6.52 13.18
CA ASP A 453 -26.60 -6.75 11.81
C ASP A 453 -25.47 -7.31 10.91
N LEU A 454 -24.29 -7.56 11.47
CA LEU A 454 -23.20 -8.21 10.75
C LEU A 454 -23.40 -9.74 10.71
N PRO A 455 -23.06 -10.39 9.60
CA PRO A 455 -22.44 -9.82 8.40
C PRO A 455 -23.40 -9.12 7.47
N ILE A 456 -22.93 -8.07 6.78
CA ILE A 456 -23.58 -7.61 5.55
C ILE A 456 -23.08 -8.54 4.45
N GLU A 457 -23.96 -9.48 4.06
CA GLU A 457 -23.59 -10.52 3.12
C GLU A 457 -23.51 -10.01 1.67
N LEU A 458 -22.47 -10.46 0.98
CA LEU A 458 -22.31 -10.22 -0.46
C LEU A 458 -23.21 -11.19 -1.23
N PRO A 459 -24.10 -10.72 -2.12
CA PRO A 459 -24.92 -11.61 -2.93
C PRO A 459 -24.05 -12.41 -3.91
N GLU A 460 -24.01 -13.74 -3.82
CA GLU A 460 -23.06 -14.59 -4.57
C GLU A 460 -23.52 -14.96 -5.99
N ASN A 461 -24.81 -15.08 -6.21
CA ASN A 461 -25.40 -15.57 -7.49
C ASN A 461 -25.65 -14.44 -8.49
N ILE A 462 -24.67 -13.59 -8.73
CA ILE A 462 -24.82 -12.45 -9.64
C ILE A 462 -23.93 -12.64 -10.85
N LYS A 463 -24.53 -12.44 -12.03
CA LYS A 463 -23.78 -12.28 -13.28
C LYS A 463 -23.26 -10.86 -13.37
N ILE A 464 -21.97 -10.72 -13.62
CA ILE A 464 -21.34 -9.42 -13.85
C ILE A 464 -21.44 -9.11 -15.35
N ASP A 465 -22.08 -8.00 -15.67
CA ASP A 465 -21.91 -7.35 -16.96
C ASP A 465 -20.64 -6.51 -16.91
N ALA A 466 -19.98 -6.28 -18.02
CA ALA A 466 -18.66 -5.61 -18.09
C ALA A 466 -18.66 -4.13 -17.62
N GLN A 467 -19.75 -3.60 -17.06
CA GLN A 467 -19.95 -2.18 -16.76
C GLN A 467 -20.09 -1.88 -15.26
N GLY A 468 -18.99 -1.96 -14.51
CA GLY A 468 -18.92 -1.54 -13.11
C GLY A 468 -19.56 -2.50 -12.10
N SER A 469 -19.56 -2.12 -10.81
CA SER A 469 -20.10 -2.98 -9.75
C SER A 469 -21.62 -3.18 -9.88
N PRO A 470 -22.10 -4.42 -9.99
CA PRO A 470 -23.54 -4.72 -10.04
C PRO A 470 -24.27 -4.38 -8.74
N LEU A 471 -23.57 -4.25 -7.60
CA LEU A 471 -24.19 -3.92 -6.31
C LEU A 471 -25.04 -2.65 -6.35
N LYS A 472 -24.59 -1.64 -7.10
CA LYS A 472 -25.33 -0.37 -7.24
C LYS A 472 -26.72 -0.54 -7.87
N LYS A 473 -26.91 -1.59 -8.65
CA LYS A 473 -28.16 -1.87 -9.39
C LYS A 473 -29.10 -2.79 -8.59
N LEU A 474 -28.61 -3.42 -7.53
CA LEU A 474 -29.36 -4.39 -6.72
C LEU A 474 -30.10 -3.68 -5.58
N LYS A 475 -31.42 -3.48 -5.76
CA LYS A 475 -32.26 -2.85 -4.73
C LYS A 475 -32.26 -3.63 -3.41
N ASP A 476 -32.34 -4.95 -3.47
CA ASP A 476 -32.38 -5.84 -2.30
C ASP A 476 -31.09 -5.73 -1.47
N PHE A 477 -29.96 -5.39 -2.10
CA PHE A 477 -28.72 -5.12 -1.39
C PHE A 477 -28.63 -3.67 -0.93
N THR A 478 -28.99 -2.71 -1.81
CA THR A 478 -28.74 -1.28 -1.56
C THR A 478 -29.75 -0.64 -0.62
N GLU A 479 -31.05 -1.02 -0.71
CA GLU A 479 -32.09 -0.42 0.11
C GLU A 479 -32.08 -1.01 1.52
N CYS A 480 -32.07 -0.16 2.53
CA CYS A 480 -32.07 -0.56 3.94
C CYS A 480 -32.73 0.51 4.82
N ASN A 481 -32.85 0.22 6.10
CA ASN A 481 -33.23 1.21 7.10
C ASN A 481 -31.99 1.79 7.76
N CYS A 482 -32.05 3.09 8.06
CA CYS A 482 -30.99 3.77 8.79
C CYS A 482 -30.89 3.23 10.23
N PRO A 483 -29.71 2.76 10.69
CA PRO A 483 -29.52 2.28 12.05
C PRO A 483 -29.83 3.34 13.13
N THR A 484 -29.65 4.63 12.80
CA THR A 484 -29.84 5.74 13.76
C THR A 484 -31.29 6.23 13.85
N CYS A 485 -31.99 6.41 12.73
CA CYS A 485 -33.31 7.02 12.75
C CYS A 485 -34.44 6.10 12.23
N GLY A 486 -34.14 4.89 11.80
CA GLY A 486 -35.11 3.93 11.24
C GLY A 486 -35.67 4.29 9.86
N GLY A 487 -35.33 5.46 9.30
CA GLY A 487 -35.79 5.92 8.00
C GLY A 487 -35.13 5.18 6.83
N LYS A 488 -35.68 5.35 5.61
CA LYS A 488 -35.08 4.78 4.39
C LYS A 488 -33.65 5.28 4.20
N ALA A 489 -32.77 4.38 3.83
CA ALA A 489 -31.36 4.65 3.62
C ALA A 489 -30.79 3.70 2.53
N LYS A 490 -29.54 3.92 2.14
CA LYS A 490 -28.83 3.09 1.17
C LYS A 490 -27.53 2.57 1.76
N ARG A 491 -27.23 1.29 1.53
CA ARG A 491 -25.93 0.71 1.87
C ARG A 491 -24.83 1.23 0.95
N GLU A 492 -23.62 1.27 1.49
CA GLU A 492 -22.41 1.44 0.68
C GLU A 492 -22.30 0.27 -0.32
N THR A 493 -21.78 0.57 -1.50
CA THR A 493 -21.63 -0.40 -2.60
C THR A 493 -20.18 -0.63 -3.00
N ASP A 494 -19.25 0.11 -2.40
CA ASP A 494 -17.84 -0.18 -2.48
C ASP A 494 -17.49 -1.34 -1.55
N THR A 495 -16.43 -2.07 -1.90
CA THR A 495 -15.87 -3.16 -1.10
C THR A 495 -14.50 -2.79 -0.57
N LEU A 496 -13.99 -3.53 0.40
CA LEU A 496 -12.66 -3.33 0.94
C LEU A 496 -11.57 -3.73 -0.07
N ASP A 497 -10.40 -3.13 0.07
CA ASP A 497 -9.18 -3.53 -0.61
C ASP A 497 -8.77 -4.93 -0.15
N THR A 498 -8.36 -5.80 -1.08
CA THR A 498 -7.95 -7.19 -0.79
C THR A 498 -6.77 -7.30 0.16
N PHE A 499 -5.94 -6.26 0.26
CA PHE A 499 -4.90 -6.22 1.31
C PHE A 499 -5.46 -6.07 2.73
N PHE A 500 -6.69 -5.62 2.88
CA PHE A 500 -7.35 -5.59 4.18
C PHE A 500 -7.53 -7.03 4.70
N GLU A 501 -7.99 -7.93 3.83
CA GLU A 501 -8.20 -9.34 4.13
C GLU A 501 -6.88 -10.04 4.46
N SER A 502 -5.85 -9.86 3.63
CA SER A 502 -4.56 -10.53 3.79
C SER A 502 -3.71 -9.95 4.95
N SER A 503 -4.13 -8.85 5.57
CA SER A 503 -3.35 -8.21 6.63
C SER A 503 -3.49 -8.84 8.01
N TRP A 504 -4.43 -9.79 8.21
CA TRP A 504 -4.67 -10.42 9.51
C TRP A 504 -4.89 -11.94 9.46
N TYR A 505 -4.90 -12.55 8.29
CA TYR A 505 -5.17 -13.96 8.07
C TYR A 505 -4.27 -14.89 8.89
N PHE A 506 -3.02 -14.50 9.13
CA PHE A 506 -2.07 -15.22 9.98
C PHE A 506 -2.57 -15.38 11.43
N ALA A 507 -3.34 -14.40 11.91
CA ALA A 507 -3.98 -14.49 13.24
C ALA A 507 -5.25 -15.33 13.18
N ARG A 508 -6.02 -15.26 12.08
CA ARG A 508 -7.24 -16.05 11.90
C ARG A 508 -6.98 -17.54 11.87
N TYR A 509 -5.90 -17.99 11.27
CA TYR A 509 -5.51 -19.41 11.32
C TYR A 509 -5.40 -19.97 12.73
N ALA A 510 -4.94 -19.17 13.67
CA ALA A 510 -4.89 -19.58 15.08
C ALA A 510 -6.27 -19.72 15.71
N SER A 511 -7.27 -18.98 15.20
CA SER A 511 -8.65 -18.95 15.72
C SER A 511 -9.68 -19.32 14.63
N PHE A 512 -9.32 -20.24 13.73
CA PHE A 512 -10.01 -20.56 12.48
C PHE A 512 -11.51 -20.83 12.61
N ASN A 513 -11.93 -21.53 13.67
CA ASN A 513 -13.31 -21.93 13.93
C ASN A 513 -14.01 -21.07 15.00
N GLN A 514 -13.47 -19.88 15.35
CA GLN A 514 -14.11 -18.98 16.30
C GLN A 514 -15.25 -18.20 15.62
N SER A 515 -16.48 -18.35 16.13
CA SER A 515 -17.70 -17.73 15.59
C SER A 515 -18.15 -16.46 16.33
N ASP A 516 -17.75 -16.32 17.61
CA ASP A 516 -18.28 -15.27 18.51
C ASP A 516 -17.34 -14.09 18.68
N ALA A 517 -16.07 -14.24 18.25
CA ALA A 517 -15.06 -13.21 18.29
C ALA A 517 -14.12 -13.31 17.07
N MET A 518 -13.49 -12.19 16.71
CA MET A 518 -12.50 -12.15 15.63
C MET A 518 -11.33 -13.11 15.90
N LEU A 519 -10.82 -13.08 17.14
CA LEU A 519 -9.72 -13.93 17.65
C LEU A 519 -10.02 -14.38 19.07
N ASP A 520 -9.37 -15.46 19.49
CA ASP A 520 -9.41 -15.95 20.88
C ASP A 520 -7.99 -16.17 21.45
N LYS A 521 -7.90 -16.79 22.64
CA LYS A 521 -6.62 -17.03 23.33
C LYS A 521 -5.60 -17.84 22.51
N ARG A 522 -6.03 -18.59 21.51
CA ARG A 522 -5.14 -19.36 20.61
C ARG A 522 -4.28 -18.44 19.76
N ALA A 523 -4.79 -17.26 19.36
CA ALA A 523 -3.98 -16.26 18.66
C ALA A 523 -2.80 -15.79 19.52
N LYS A 524 -3.00 -15.57 20.83
CA LYS A 524 -1.91 -15.22 21.76
C LYS A 524 -0.89 -16.35 21.94
N TYR A 525 -1.33 -17.61 21.89
CA TYR A 525 -0.44 -18.76 21.97
C TYR A 525 0.43 -18.91 20.71
N TRP A 526 -0.18 -18.83 19.51
CA TRP A 526 0.53 -19.10 18.27
C TRP A 526 1.37 -17.91 17.77
N LEU A 527 0.92 -16.68 17.93
CA LEU A 527 1.61 -15.50 17.44
C LEU A 527 2.81 -15.09 18.33
N PRO A 528 3.79 -14.43 17.73
CA PRO A 528 3.96 -14.16 16.30
C PRO A 528 4.29 -15.42 15.50
N VAL A 529 4.11 -15.39 14.17
CA VAL A 529 4.57 -16.43 13.25
C VAL A 529 6.08 -16.60 13.39
N ASP A 530 6.56 -17.81 13.59
CA ASP A 530 7.98 -18.05 13.82
C ASP A 530 8.79 -18.01 12.52
N TYR A 531 8.19 -18.44 11.39
CA TYR A 531 8.83 -18.40 10.08
C TYR A 531 7.81 -18.09 8.97
N TYR A 532 8.04 -17.02 8.23
CA TYR A 532 7.19 -16.57 7.15
C TYR A 532 7.91 -16.63 5.80
N VAL A 533 7.26 -17.22 4.80
CA VAL A 533 7.83 -17.43 3.46
C VAL A 533 6.94 -16.77 2.42
N GLY A 534 7.53 -15.92 1.56
CA GLY A 534 6.79 -15.26 0.48
C GLY A 534 7.65 -14.51 -0.50
N GLY A 535 7.01 -13.75 -1.40
CA GLY A 535 7.69 -12.96 -2.42
C GLY A 535 8.15 -11.60 -1.91
N ILE A 536 9.30 -11.12 -2.37
CA ILE A 536 9.83 -9.80 -2.01
C ILE A 536 8.98 -8.64 -2.55
N GLU A 537 8.19 -8.87 -3.59
CA GLU A 537 7.26 -7.90 -4.17
C GLU A 537 6.23 -7.36 -3.17
N HIS A 538 6.00 -8.09 -2.09
CA HIS A 538 5.11 -7.72 -1.01
C HIS A 538 5.75 -6.84 0.07
N ALA A 539 7.03 -6.47 -0.06
CA ALA A 539 7.78 -5.74 0.96
C ALA A 539 7.08 -4.46 1.45
N ILE A 540 6.56 -3.64 0.54
CA ILE A 540 5.92 -2.35 0.81
C ILE A 540 4.38 -2.40 0.71
N LEU A 541 3.81 -3.57 0.44
CA LEU A 541 2.37 -3.82 0.35
C LEU A 541 1.93 -4.71 1.52
N HIS A 542 1.67 -5.99 1.26
CA HIS A 542 1.18 -6.94 2.26
C HIS A 542 2.01 -6.96 3.56
N LEU A 543 3.35 -7.03 3.48
CA LEU A 543 4.19 -7.08 4.69
C LEU A 543 4.08 -5.82 5.54
N LEU A 544 4.00 -4.64 4.92
CA LEU A 544 3.82 -3.39 5.64
C LEU A 544 2.42 -3.30 6.28
N TYR A 545 1.39 -3.68 5.53
CA TYR A 545 0.01 -3.68 6.02
C TYR A 545 -0.20 -4.73 7.13
N ALA A 546 0.39 -5.92 7.03
CA ALA A 546 0.34 -6.93 8.09
C ALA A 546 0.99 -6.43 9.39
N ARG A 547 2.12 -5.70 9.31
CA ARG A 547 2.76 -5.06 10.46
C ARG A 547 1.87 -3.96 11.06
N PHE A 548 1.21 -3.18 10.22
CA PHE A 548 0.25 -2.16 10.66
C PHE A 548 -0.96 -2.80 11.37
N PHE A 549 -1.55 -3.84 10.80
CA PHE A 549 -2.66 -4.57 11.42
C PHE A 549 -2.25 -5.24 12.74
N SER A 550 -1.07 -5.82 12.82
CA SER A 550 -0.58 -6.41 14.06
C SER A 550 -0.53 -5.39 15.20
N ARG A 551 -0.14 -4.14 14.93
CA ARG A 551 -0.16 -3.04 15.90
C ARG A 551 -1.58 -2.69 16.33
N ILE A 552 -2.50 -2.60 15.39
CA ILE A 552 -3.93 -2.36 15.70
C ILE A 552 -4.49 -3.48 16.57
N LEU A 553 -4.25 -4.74 16.21
CA LEU A 553 -4.70 -5.88 16.98
C LEU A 553 -4.06 -5.93 18.38
N TYR A 554 -2.80 -5.50 18.49
CA TYR A 554 -2.09 -5.37 19.77
C TYR A 554 -2.71 -4.28 20.65
N ASP A 555 -2.98 -3.09 20.09
CA ASP A 555 -3.63 -1.99 20.83
C ASP A 555 -5.05 -2.37 21.28
N MET A 556 -5.76 -3.16 20.48
CA MET A 556 -7.06 -3.74 20.82
C MET A 556 -6.96 -4.93 21.80
N LYS A 557 -5.75 -5.34 22.21
CA LYS A 557 -5.47 -6.49 23.12
C LYS A 557 -5.95 -7.84 22.59
N LEU A 558 -6.10 -7.97 21.29
CA LEU A 558 -6.46 -9.20 20.61
C LEU A 558 -5.25 -10.14 20.44
N VAL A 559 -4.06 -9.57 20.36
CA VAL A 559 -2.77 -10.29 20.30
C VAL A 559 -1.77 -9.68 21.28
N ASP A 560 -0.70 -10.41 21.60
CA ASP A 560 0.33 -9.96 22.56
C ASP A 560 1.64 -9.51 21.86
N THR A 561 1.60 -9.33 20.55
CA THR A 561 2.77 -8.92 19.74
C THR A 561 2.39 -7.83 18.75
N ALA A 562 3.25 -6.82 18.63
CA ALA A 562 3.11 -5.74 17.65
C ALA A 562 3.71 -6.10 16.28
N GLU A 563 4.56 -7.12 16.20
CA GLU A 563 5.12 -7.61 14.94
C GLU A 563 4.56 -9.01 14.61
N PRO A 564 4.07 -9.21 13.37
CA PRO A 564 3.37 -10.44 13.01
C PRO A 564 4.31 -11.63 12.76
N PHE A 565 5.53 -11.36 12.26
CA PHE A 565 6.47 -12.37 11.76
C PHE A 565 7.86 -12.19 12.37
N LYS A 566 8.40 -13.23 13.04
CA LYS A 566 9.76 -13.18 13.60
C LYS A 566 10.82 -13.25 12.53
N LYS A 567 10.72 -14.29 11.69
CA LYS A 567 11.67 -14.53 10.60
C LYS A 567 10.96 -14.48 9.26
N LEU A 568 11.56 -13.77 8.30
CA LEU A 568 11.07 -13.65 6.94
C LEU A 568 12.08 -14.21 5.95
N LEU A 569 11.60 -15.10 5.08
CA LEU A 569 12.35 -15.53 3.91
C LEU A 569 11.64 -15.00 2.66
N THR A 570 12.32 -14.13 1.95
CA THR A 570 11.86 -13.64 0.65
C THR A 570 12.48 -14.49 -0.45
N GLN A 571 11.64 -15.10 -1.27
CA GLN A 571 12.10 -15.87 -2.42
C GLN A 571 12.08 -15.04 -3.69
N GLY A 572 13.04 -15.28 -4.59
CA GLY A 572 13.02 -14.76 -5.94
C GLY A 572 11.95 -15.41 -6.81
N MET A 573 11.65 -14.79 -7.94
CA MET A 573 10.68 -15.32 -8.91
C MET A 573 11.22 -16.55 -9.64
N VAL A 574 10.36 -17.56 -9.84
CA VAL A 574 10.68 -18.69 -10.72
C VAL A 574 10.51 -18.24 -12.16
N LEU A 575 11.58 -18.36 -12.92
CA LEU A 575 11.62 -17.97 -14.33
C LEU A 575 11.49 -19.18 -15.24
N LYS A 576 10.85 -19.02 -16.40
CA LYS A 576 10.90 -19.94 -17.53
C LYS A 576 11.46 -19.17 -18.72
N ASP A 577 12.51 -19.71 -19.33
CA ASP A 577 13.20 -19.08 -20.47
C ASP A 577 13.61 -17.61 -20.18
N GLY A 578 14.12 -17.36 -18.96
CA GLY A 578 14.56 -16.04 -18.51
C GLY A 578 13.45 -15.04 -18.21
N THR A 579 12.17 -15.43 -18.32
CA THR A 579 11.02 -14.56 -18.04
C THR A 579 10.17 -15.06 -16.88
N LYS A 580 9.58 -14.14 -16.11
CA LYS A 580 8.63 -14.47 -15.03
C LYS A 580 7.50 -15.33 -15.58
N MET A 581 7.24 -16.47 -14.94
CA MET A 581 6.06 -17.28 -15.23
C MET A 581 4.78 -16.50 -14.90
N SER A 582 3.87 -16.45 -15.87
CA SER A 582 2.59 -15.77 -15.73
C SER A 582 1.53 -16.47 -16.59
N LYS A 583 0.32 -16.64 -16.05
CA LYS A 583 -0.81 -17.20 -16.78
C LYS A 583 -1.16 -16.36 -18.02
N SER A 584 -1.08 -15.06 -17.92
CA SER A 584 -1.35 -14.13 -19.03
C SER A 584 -0.35 -14.27 -20.20
N LYS A 585 0.87 -14.75 -19.91
CA LYS A 585 1.91 -15.02 -20.93
C LYS A 585 1.87 -16.46 -21.44
N GLY A 586 1.05 -17.34 -20.85
CA GLY A 586 0.97 -18.74 -21.23
C GLY A 586 2.24 -19.57 -20.99
N ASN A 587 3.19 -19.06 -20.16
CA ASN A 587 4.48 -19.70 -19.92
C ASN A 587 4.56 -20.42 -18.56
N THR A 588 3.44 -20.75 -17.94
CA THR A 588 3.40 -21.51 -16.68
C THR A 588 3.68 -23.00 -16.91
N VAL A 589 4.32 -23.63 -15.93
CA VAL A 589 4.52 -25.09 -15.90
C VAL A 589 3.54 -25.66 -14.86
N ASP A 590 2.68 -26.59 -15.30
CA ASP A 590 1.72 -27.30 -14.46
C ASP A 590 2.47 -28.37 -13.64
N PRO A 591 2.45 -28.31 -12.30
CA PRO A 591 3.13 -29.29 -11.46
C PRO A 591 2.56 -30.72 -11.62
N ASN A 592 1.29 -30.88 -12.00
CA ASN A 592 0.65 -32.17 -12.13
C ASN A 592 1.30 -33.04 -13.21
N GLU A 593 1.82 -32.44 -14.29
CA GLU A 593 2.55 -33.18 -15.33
C GLU A 593 3.85 -33.79 -14.77
N LEU A 594 4.54 -33.03 -13.88
CA LEU A 594 5.76 -33.49 -13.23
C LEU A 594 5.46 -34.57 -12.18
N ILE A 595 4.41 -34.35 -11.39
CA ILE A 595 3.98 -35.30 -10.34
C ILE A 595 3.60 -36.64 -10.97
N LYS A 596 2.79 -36.63 -12.01
CA LYS A 596 2.38 -37.86 -12.73
C LYS A 596 3.56 -38.60 -13.34
N LYS A 597 4.60 -37.89 -13.80
CA LYS A 597 5.74 -38.51 -14.46
C LYS A 597 6.84 -38.98 -13.51
N TYR A 598 7.04 -38.25 -12.39
CA TYR A 598 8.21 -38.43 -11.53
C TYR A 598 7.87 -38.57 -10.03
N GLY A 599 6.63 -38.31 -9.64
CA GLY A 599 6.19 -38.30 -8.25
C GLY A 599 6.27 -36.90 -7.60
N ALA A 600 5.50 -36.73 -6.53
CA ALA A 600 5.45 -35.47 -5.76
C ALA A 600 6.76 -35.20 -5.02
N ASP A 601 7.37 -36.24 -4.43
CA ASP A 601 8.65 -36.13 -3.72
C ASP A 601 9.76 -35.62 -4.64
N THR A 602 9.80 -36.15 -5.88
CA THR A 602 10.77 -35.72 -6.89
C THR A 602 10.51 -34.27 -7.31
N ALA A 603 9.26 -33.87 -7.52
CA ALA A 603 8.90 -32.51 -7.89
C ALA A 603 9.30 -31.50 -6.79
N ARG A 604 9.07 -31.82 -5.51
CA ARG A 604 9.49 -30.99 -4.37
C ARG A 604 11.01 -30.90 -4.25
N LEU A 605 11.71 -32.05 -4.35
CA LEU A 605 13.16 -32.09 -4.28
C LEU A 605 13.80 -31.30 -5.41
N PHE A 606 13.30 -31.47 -6.64
CA PHE A 606 13.80 -30.77 -7.82
C PHE A 606 13.73 -29.24 -7.63
N ILE A 607 12.59 -28.72 -7.16
CA ILE A 607 12.43 -27.26 -7.03
C ILE A 607 13.35 -26.68 -5.95
N MET A 608 13.71 -27.45 -4.92
CA MET A 608 14.66 -27.03 -3.89
C MET A 608 16.10 -26.98 -4.43
N PHE A 609 16.48 -27.86 -5.35
CA PHE A 609 17.80 -27.84 -6.00
C PHE A 609 17.91 -26.81 -7.12
N ALA A 610 16.84 -26.63 -7.91
CA ALA A 610 16.85 -25.77 -9.08
C ALA A 610 16.90 -24.27 -8.75
N ALA A 611 16.47 -23.89 -7.56
CA ALA A 611 16.37 -22.49 -7.17
C ALA A 611 16.61 -22.37 -5.65
N PRO A 612 17.86 -22.11 -5.22
CA PRO A 612 18.16 -21.89 -3.80
C PRO A 612 17.29 -20.78 -3.21
N ALA A 613 16.95 -20.92 -1.94
CA ALA A 613 16.22 -19.93 -1.18
C ALA A 613 17.21 -18.86 -0.72
N GLU A 614 17.38 -17.81 -1.50
CA GLU A 614 18.19 -16.63 -1.17
C GLU A 614 17.31 -15.48 -0.70
#